data_e1cd429146004c57f58f28c04a5de064
#
_entry.id   e1cd429146004c57f58f28c04a5de064
#
_cell.length_a   1.000
_cell.length_b   1.000
_cell.length_c   1.000
_cell.angle_alpha   90.00
_cell.angle_beta   90.00
_cell.angle_gamma   90.00
#
_symmetry.space_group_name_H-M   'P 1'
#
loop_
_entity.id
_entity.type
_entity.pdbx_description
1 polymer ?
#
loop_
_entity_poly.entity_id
_entity_poly.type
_entity_poly.pdbx_seq_one_letter_code
_entity_poly.pdbx_strand_id
1 'polypeptide(L)'
;MTRAYLAFTAKGLALAEKLAAEYPGSVARCGHEPGQPGLADWTARQFAHSDALIFVGAVGIAVRAVAPHCKSKASDPAVVVLDECGRFAVPVLSGHLGGANELARRLAAVCGAVPVITTATDANVVFAVDEWARHQNCAVLEPERIKKVSGALLAGRTVRFASDWPIAGSPPAGLAEDAAAPELALTLCPAGDALHLVPRIGVLGVGCRRGTGADTLAEAFAAFCAQAGFAPQCIAAAASIDLKQNEAGLLAFCQSRGWPVEFFTAEQLRQAPGSFTPSAFVQSVTGVDNVCERAAVLAAGGPLVFHKFARTGVTFALAARPFAPDWRWQHV
;
A
#
# COMPACT_ATOMS: atom_id res chain seq x y z
N MET A 1 -6.13 -5.65 4.95
CA MET A 1 -6.90 -4.55 5.60
C MET A 1 -7.49 -5.09 6.89
N THR A 2 -7.03 -4.58 8.02
CA THR A 2 -7.56 -4.85 9.36
C THR A 2 -8.82 -4.01 9.59
N ARG A 3 -9.90 -4.62 10.10
CA ARG A 3 -11.20 -3.93 10.26
C ARG A 3 -11.68 -4.03 11.70
N ALA A 4 -12.33 -2.97 12.17
CA ALA A 4 -12.97 -2.94 13.48
C ALA A 4 -14.40 -2.41 13.35
N TYR A 5 -15.36 -3.16 13.91
CA TYR A 5 -16.78 -2.87 13.88
C TYR A 5 -17.25 -2.44 15.27
N LEU A 6 -18.05 -1.37 15.35
CA LEU A 6 -18.68 -0.92 16.57
C LEU A 6 -20.18 -0.71 16.36
N ALA A 7 -20.98 -1.39 17.15
CA ALA A 7 -22.44 -1.20 17.19
C ALA A 7 -22.88 -0.60 18.53
N PHE A 8 -24.06 -0.01 18.58
CA PHE A 8 -24.62 0.62 19.79
C PHE A 8 -25.83 -0.11 20.35
N THR A 9 -26.50 -0.89 19.51
CA THR A 9 -27.72 -1.64 19.87
C THR A 9 -27.52 -3.13 19.60
N ALA A 10 -28.38 -3.99 20.17
CA ALA A 10 -28.36 -5.42 19.86
C ALA A 10 -28.62 -5.69 18.37
N LYS A 11 -29.52 -4.92 17.74
CA LYS A 11 -29.82 -5.02 16.31
C LYS A 11 -28.61 -4.63 15.46
N GLY A 12 -27.96 -3.52 15.81
CA GLY A 12 -26.75 -3.08 15.15
C GLY A 12 -25.59 -4.08 15.32
N LEU A 13 -25.49 -4.73 16.48
CA LEU A 13 -24.48 -5.77 16.73
C LEU A 13 -24.68 -6.98 15.79
N ALA A 14 -25.90 -7.46 15.66
CA ALA A 14 -26.20 -8.56 14.73
C ALA A 14 -25.85 -8.21 13.27
N LEU A 15 -26.10 -6.96 12.85
CA LEU A 15 -25.65 -6.48 11.53
C LEU A 15 -24.12 -6.45 11.44
N ALA A 16 -23.43 -5.92 12.45
CA ALA A 16 -21.97 -5.88 12.46
C ALA A 16 -21.35 -7.28 12.39
N GLU A 17 -21.89 -8.25 13.09
CA GLU A 17 -21.48 -9.66 13.06
C GLU A 17 -21.69 -10.28 11.65
N LYS A 18 -22.85 -10.01 11.02
CA LYS A 18 -23.13 -10.43 9.65
C LYS A 18 -22.10 -9.87 8.67
N LEU A 19 -21.76 -8.59 8.78
CA LEU A 19 -20.79 -7.95 7.92
C LEU A 19 -19.36 -8.49 8.17
N ALA A 20 -19.01 -8.76 9.43
CA ALA A 20 -17.72 -9.29 9.82
C ALA A 20 -17.51 -10.76 9.40
N ALA A 21 -18.58 -11.53 9.20
CA ALA A 21 -18.51 -12.87 8.65
C ALA A 21 -17.97 -12.87 7.20
N GLU A 22 -18.36 -11.88 6.38
CA GLU A 22 -17.90 -11.74 4.99
C GLU A 22 -16.58 -10.96 4.90
N TYR A 23 -16.43 -9.93 5.74
CA TYR A 23 -15.23 -9.08 5.80
C TYR A 23 -14.64 -9.10 7.21
N PRO A 24 -13.79 -10.09 7.54
CA PRO A 24 -13.31 -10.34 8.89
C PRO A 24 -12.70 -9.13 9.59
N GLY A 25 -13.03 -8.97 10.87
CA GLY A 25 -12.55 -7.90 11.75
C GLY A 25 -13.03 -8.09 13.18
N SER A 26 -12.51 -7.29 14.09
CA SER A 26 -12.99 -7.28 15.47
C SER A 26 -14.38 -6.64 15.58
N VAL A 27 -15.29 -7.25 16.32
CA VAL A 27 -16.65 -6.72 16.55
C VAL A 27 -16.82 -6.38 18.01
N ALA A 28 -17.36 -5.20 18.30
CA ALA A 28 -17.67 -4.76 19.65
C ALA A 28 -19.04 -4.05 19.71
N ARG A 29 -19.69 -4.12 20.88
CA ARG A 29 -20.84 -3.29 21.22
C ARG A 29 -20.39 -2.21 22.20
N CYS A 30 -20.67 -0.96 21.86
CA CYS A 30 -20.45 0.17 22.76
C CYS A 30 -21.47 0.15 23.90
N GLY A 31 -21.02 0.36 25.14
CA GLY A 31 -21.93 0.41 26.29
C GLY A 31 -21.21 0.64 27.61
N HIS A 32 -21.96 0.49 28.69
CA HIS A 32 -21.48 0.65 30.07
C HIS A 32 -21.43 -0.67 30.85
N GLU A 33 -21.82 -1.78 30.22
CA GLU A 33 -21.77 -3.11 30.85
C GLU A 33 -20.32 -3.63 30.90
N PRO A 34 -19.96 -4.49 31.86
CA PRO A 34 -18.65 -5.10 31.92
C PRO A 34 -18.27 -5.78 30.60
N GLY A 35 -17.09 -5.45 30.08
CA GLY A 35 -16.58 -5.97 28.81
C GLY A 35 -16.98 -5.15 27.56
N GLN A 36 -17.89 -4.17 27.69
CA GLN A 36 -18.22 -3.26 26.59
C GLN A 36 -17.28 -2.05 26.61
N PRO A 37 -16.66 -1.70 25.48
CA PRO A 37 -15.80 -0.52 25.41
C PRO A 37 -16.59 0.78 25.38
N GLY A 38 -16.06 1.84 25.99
CA GLY A 38 -16.52 3.19 25.77
C GLY A 38 -16.20 3.67 24.34
N LEU A 39 -17.05 4.54 23.79
CA LEU A 39 -16.91 5.04 22.41
C LEU A 39 -15.56 5.72 22.16
N ALA A 40 -15.13 6.60 23.08
CA ALA A 40 -13.90 7.39 22.93
C ALA A 40 -12.65 6.48 22.94
N ASP A 41 -12.57 5.58 23.92
CA ASP A 41 -11.40 4.69 24.06
C ASP A 41 -11.32 3.68 22.93
N TRP A 42 -12.47 3.13 22.51
CA TRP A 42 -12.51 2.23 21.37
C TRP A 42 -12.02 2.94 20.10
N THR A 43 -12.58 4.15 19.85
CA THR A 43 -12.24 4.90 18.63
C THR A 43 -10.77 5.29 18.62
N ALA A 44 -10.22 5.81 19.73
CA ALA A 44 -8.81 6.18 19.82
C ALA A 44 -7.89 5.00 19.49
N ARG A 45 -8.17 3.83 20.08
CA ARG A 45 -7.38 2.62 19.85
C ARG A 45 -7.50 2.12 18.42
N GLN A 46 -8.72 1.99 17.90
CA GLN A 46 -8.93 1.42 16.56
C GLN A 46 -8.46 2.37 15.45
N PHE A 47 -8.62 3.69 15.64
CA PHE A 47 -8.14 4.68 14.68
C PHE A 47 -6.62 4.65 14.50
N ALA A 48 -5.86 4.26 15.55
CA ALA A 48 -4.40 4.14 15.49
C ALA A 48 -3.90 2.80 14.91
N HIS A 49 -4.72 1.72 14.94
CA HIS A 49 -4.22 0.37 14.67
C HIS A 49 -4.99 -0.39 13.60
N SER A 50 -6.13 0.11 13.14
CA SER A 50 -6.96 -0.54 12.11
C SER A 50 -6.90 0.24 10.80
N ASP A 51 -6.97 -0.48 9.68
CA ASP A 51 -7.08 0.14 8.36
C ASP A 51 -8.49 0.69 8.09
N ALA A 52 -9.51 0.14 8.76
CA ALA A 52 -10.89 0.60 8.61
C ALA A 52 -11.71 0.47 9.91
N LEU A 53 -12.51 1.49 10.19
CA LEU A 53 -13.50 1.52 11.24
C LEU A 53 -14.92 1.51 10.63
N ILE A 54 -15.73 0.58 11.07
CA ILE A 54 -17.12 0.43 10.63
C ILE A 54 -18.04 0.66 11.83
N PHE A 55 -18.82 1.74 11.79
CA PHE A 55 -19.82 2.04 12.81
C PHE A 55 -21.20 1.59 12.32
N VAL A 56 -21.92 0.86 13.16
CA VAL A 56 -23.32 0.50 12.91
C VAL A 56 -24.20 1.31 13.85
N GLY A 57 -24.69 2.46 13.35
CA GLY A 57 -25.45 3.44 14.13
C GLY A 57 -25.57 4.80 13.42
N ALA A 58 -25.80 5.86 14.17
CA ALA A 58 -25.96 7.19 13.60
C ALA A 58 -24.65 7.81 13.13
N VAL A 59 -24.63 8.38 11.92
CA VAL A 59 -23.46 9.06 11.33
C VAL A 59 -22.88 10.13 12.26
N GLY A 60 -23.74 10.93 12.92
CA GLY A 60 -23.28 11.98 13.83
C GLY A 60 -22.50 11.47 15.04
N ILE A 61 -22.75 10.24 15.51
CA ILE A 61 -21.97 9.63 16.59
C ILE A 61 -20.57 9.30 16.07
N ALA A 62 -20.46 8.66 14.92
CA ALA A 62 -19.19 8.32 14.31
C ALA A 62 -18.34 9.57 14.01
N VAL A 63 -18.94 10.62 13.42
CA VAL A 63 -18.26 11.88 13.12
C VAL A 63 -17.65 12.50 14.38
N ARG A 64 -18.42 12.60 15.47
CA ARG A 64 -17.90 13.15 16.74
C ARG A 64 -16.80 12.28 17.34
N ALA A 65 -16.92 10.97 17.19
CA ALA A 65 -15.93 10.02 17.71
C ALA A 65 -14.59 10.11 16.97
N VAL A 66 -14.60 10.21 15.63
CA VAL A 66 -13.37 10.22 14.83
C VAL A 66 -12.73 11.60 14.71
N ALA A 67 -13.51 12.70 14.79
CA ALA A 67 -13.02 14.05 14.56
C ALA A 67 -11.76 14.43 15.36
N PRO A 68 -11.60 14.07 16.66
CA PRO A 68 -10.39 14.39 17.42
C PRO A 68 -9.12 13.69 16.93
N HIS A 69 -9.25 12.63 16.12
CA HIS A 69 -8.15 11.79 15.67
C HIS A 69 -7.72 12.08 14.22
N CYS A 70 -8.55 12.80 13.44
CA CYS A 70 -8.30 13.10 12.03
C CYS A 70 -7.04 13.93 11.85
N LYS A 71 -6.15 13.48 10.94
CA LYS A 71 -4.88 14.14 10.61
C LYS A 71 -4.76 14.41 9.11
N SER A 72 -4.89 13.40 8.30
CA SER A 72 -4.69 13.50 6.85
C SER A 72 -5.43 12.39 6.11
N LYS A 73 -6.01 12.72 4.96
CA LYS A 73 -6.64 11.73 4.06
C LYS A 73 -5.68 10.64 3.56
N ALA A 74 -4.36 10.86 3.69
CA ALA A 74 -3.34 9.92 3.28
C ALA A 74 -2.96 8.90 4.37
N SER A 75 -3.23 9.22 5.65
CA SER A 75 -2.83 8.41 6.80
C SER A 75 -4.02 7.91 7.62
N ASP A 76 -5.15 8.59 7.55
CA ASP A 76 -6.31 8.26 8.37
C ASP A 76 -7.02 7.01 7.82
N PRO A 77 -7.51 6.12 8.68
CA PRO A 77 -8.20 4.89 8.27
C PRO A 77 -9.48 5.19 7.50
N ALA A 78 -9.95 4.22 6.74
CA ALA A 78 -11.28 4.26 6.17
C ALA A 78 -12.34 4.30 7.29
N VAL A 79 -13.32 5.18 7.19
CA VAL A 79 -14.46 5.18 8.11
C VAL A 79 -15.75 5.05 7.32
N VAL A 80 -16.51 3.99 7.62
CA VAL A 80 -17.81 3.73 7.01
C VAL A 80 -18.86 3.63 8.13
N VAL A 81 -20.03 4.22 7.90
CA VAL A 81 -21.16 4.13 8.82
C VAL A 81 -22.33 3.46 8.11
N LEU A 82 -22.92 2.45 8.77
CA LEU A 82 -24.20 1.89 8.36
C LEU A 82 -25.26 2.23 9.40
N ASP A 83 -26.49 2.55 8.96
CA ASP A 83 -27.60 2.61 9.90
C ASP A 83 -27.92 1.21 10.45
N GLU A 84 -28.50 1.10 11.66
CA GLU A 84 -28.73 -0.20 12.30
C GLU A 84 -29.75 -1.10 11.57
N CYS A 85 -30.47 -0.53 10.60
CA CYS A 85 -31.37 -1.28 9.74
C CYS A 85 -30.71 -1.79 8.46
N GLY A 86 -29.42 -1.40 8.21
CA GLY A 86 -28.70 -1.80 7.02
C GLY A 86 -29.28 -1.23 5.72
N ARG A 87 -29.88 -0.02 5.75
CA ARG A 87 -30.45 0.61 4.56
C ARG A 87 -29.46 1.48 3.81
N PHE A 88 -28.50 2.08 4.52
CA PHE A 88 -27.51 2.98 3.95
C PHE A 88 -26.12 2.63 4.45
N ALA A 89 -25.12 2.70 3.56
CA ALA A 89 -23.70 2.60 3.88
C ALA A 89 -23.01 3.88 3.43
N VAL A 90 -22.51 4.67 4.39
CA VAL A 90 -21.99 6.01 4.17
C VAL A 90 -20.49 6.04 4.46
N PRO A 91 -19.62 6.25 3.45
CA PRO A 91 -18.21 6.51 3.69
C PRO A 91 -18.06 7.93 4.25
N VAL A 92 -17.43 8.04 5.42
CA VAL A 92 -17.32 9.31 6.15
C VAL A 92 -15.92 9.90 6.07
N LEU A 93 -14.88 9.04 6.03
CA LEU A 93 -13.49 9.46 6.01
C LEU A 93 -12.67 8.56 5.09
N SER A 94 -11.65 9.15 4.43
CA SER A 94 -10.68 8.47 3.57
C SER A 94 -11.32 7.65 2.42
N GLY A 95 -12.20 8.33 1.67
CA GLY A 95 -13.02 7.72 0.61
C GLY A 95 -12.22 6.93 -0.43
N HIS A 96 -11.24 7.57 -1.08
CA HIS A 96 -10.44 6.96 -2.15
C HIS A 96 -9.18 6.27 -1.61
N LEU A 97 -8.17 7.02 -1.15
CA LEU A 97 -6.89 6.47 -0.67
C LEU A 97 -7.04 5.45 0.45
N GLY A 98 -7.88 5.74 1.44
CA GLY A 98 -8.20 4.79 2.51
C GLY A 98 -9.16 3.69 2.09
N GLY A 99 -9.87 3.84 0.97
CA GLY A 99 -10.78 2.85 0.42
C GLY A 99 -12.17 2.81 1.05
N ALA A 100 -12.61 3.87 1.75
CA ALA A 100 -13.92 3.88 2.40
C ALA A 100 -15.09 3.80 1.39
N ASN A 101 -14.95 4.39 0.18
CA ASN A 101 -15.98 4.32 -0.85
C ASN A 101 -16.19 2.88 -1.33
N GLU A 102 -15.10 2.17 -1.63
CA GLU A 102 -15.17 0.77 -2.02
C GLU A 102 -15.68 -0.12 -0.89
N LEU A 103 -15.19 0.11 0.33
CA LEU A 103 -15.66 -0.64 1.49
C LEU A 103 -17.16 -0.43 1.71
N ALA A 104 -17.68 0.79 1.56
CA ALA A 104 -19.09 1.08 1.66
C ALA A 104 -19.91 0.31 0.60
N ARG A 105 -19.45 0.25 -0.67
CA ARG A 105 -20.11 -0.56 -1.72
C ARG A 105 -20.12 -2.04 -1.37
N ARG A 106 -19.00 -2.59 -0.90
CA ARG A 106 -18.87 -4.00 -0.51
C ARG A 106 -19.77 -4.37 0.67
N LEU A 107 -19.78 -3.56 1.73
CA LEU A 107 -20.63 -3.78 2.90
C LEU A 107 -22.12 -3.64 2.54
N ALA A 108 -22.43 -2.66 1.67
CA ALA A 108 -23.78 -2.48 1.15
C ALA A 108 -24.30 -3.73 0.42
N ALA A 109 -23.47 -4.35 -0.41
CA ALA A 109 -23.83 -5.57 -1.14
C ALA A 109 -24.19 -6.74 -0.19
N VAL A 110 -23.55 -6.88 0.97
CA VAL A 110 -23.81 -7.93 1.96
C VAL A 110 -25.20 -7.80 2.62
N CYS A 111 -25.63 -6.57 2.88
CA CYS A 111 -26.88 -6.32 3.61
C CYS A 111 -28.01 -5.75 2.75
N GLY A 112 -27.75 -5.48 1.45
CA GLY A 112 -28.74 -4.86 0.56
C GLY A 112 -28.90 -3.35 0.79
N ALA A 113 -27.89 -2.70 1.40
CA ALA A 113 -27.90 -1.26 1.65
C ALA A 113 -27.65 -0.44 0.38
N VAL A 114 -28.02 0.83 0.42
CA VAL A 114 -27.63 1.81 -0.60
C VAL A 114 -26.29 2.45 -0.20
N PRO A 115 -25.23 2.32 -1.01
CA PRO A 115 -23.98 3.06 -0.74
C PRO A 115 -24.16 4.54 -1.09
N VAL A 116 -23.93 5.43 -0.12
CA VAL A 116 -24.12 6.89 -0.27
C VAL A 116 -22.77 7.54 -0.55
N ILE A 117 -22.27 7.41 -1.78
CA ILE A 117 -20.99 7.96 -2.20
C ILE A 117 -21.19 9.40 -2.68
N THR A 118 -20.43 10.35 -2.07
CA THR A 118 -20.60 11.79 -2.31
C THR A 118 -19.36 12.48 -2.87
N THR A 119 -18.29 11.72 -3.13
CA THR A 119 -17.06 12.28 -3.72
C THR A 119 -17.31 12.79 -5.12
N ALA A 120 -16.76 13.96 -5.46
CA ALA A 120 -17.04 14.64 -6.72
C ALA A 120 -16.67 13.80 -7.95
N THR A 121 -15.54 13.09 -7.91
CA THR A 121 -15.11 12.21 -9.01
C THR A 121 -16.07 11.05 -9.23
N ASP A 122 -16.57 10.42 -8.16
CA ASP A 122 -17.58 9.35 -8.27
C ASP A 122 -18.92 9.91 -8.79
N ALA A 123 -19.38 11.04 -8.25
CA ALA A 123 -20.65 11.66 -8.63
C ALA A 123 -20.67 12.11 -10.11
N ASN A 124 -19.54 12.48 -10.67
CA ASN A 124 -19.39 12.92 -12.05
C ASN A 124 -18.80 11.83 -12.97
N VAL A 125 -18.57 10.62 -12.49
CA VAL A 125 -17.98 9.50 -13.25
C VAL A 125 -16.65 9.91 -13.90
N VAL A 126 -15.83 10.65 -13.17
CA VAL A 126 -14.50 11.12 -13.60
C VAL A 126 -13.42 10.24 -13.00
N PHE A 127 -12.37 9.98 -13.76
CA PHE A 127 -11.23 9.16 -13.30
C PHE A 127 -10.67 9.65 -11.95
N ALA A 128 -10.67 8.75 -10.97
CA ALA A 128 -10.16 8.99 -9.63
C ALA A 128 -8.75 8.39 -9.52
N VAL A 129 -7.73 9.22 -9.69
CA VAL A 129 -6.32 8.80 -9.75
C VAL A 129 -5.85 8.11 -8.47
N ASP A 130 -6.34 8.53 -7.32
CA ASP A 130 -5.99 7.97 -6.02
C ASP A 130 -6.71 6.62 -5.76
N GLU A 131 -7.92 6.42 -6.25
CA GLU A 131 -8.58 5.13 -6.23
C GLU A 131 -7.88 4.15 -7.18
N TRP A 132 -7.53 4.61 -8.38
CA TRP A 132 -6.75 3.82 -9.33
C TRP A 132 -5.38 3.42 -8.77
N ALA A 133 -4.65 4.36 -8.16
CA ALA A 133 -3.37 4.07 -7.51
C ALA A 133 -3.50 2.94 -6.47
N ARG A 134 -4.56 2.97 -5.67
CA ARG A 134 -4.85 1.93 -4.69
C ARG A 134 -5.15 0.58 -5.34
N HIS A 135 -5.95 0.55 -6.43
CA HIS A 135 -6.25 -0.67 -7.17
C HIS A 135 -5.00 -1.28 -7.80
N GLN A 136 -4.10 -0.44 -8.33
CA GLN A 136 -2.83 -0.87 -8.91
C GLN A 136 -1.74 -1.13 -7.84
N ASN A 137 -2.08 -1.11 -6.53
CA ASN A 137 -1.12 -1.26 -5.43
C ASN A 137 0.06 -0.28 -5.52
N CYS A 138 -0.22 0.96 -5.90
CA CYS A 138 0.77 2.03 -5.99
C CYS A 138 0.79 2.90 -4.73
N ALA A 139 1.98 3.35 -4.35
CA ALA A 139 2.14 4.47 -3.44
C ALA A 139 1.97 5.79 -4.23
N VAL A 140 1.31 6.76 -3.61
CA VAL A 140 1.20 8.13 -4.13
C VAL A 140 2.24 8.97 -3.41
N LEU A 141 3.22 9.54 -4.14
CA LEU A 141 4.32 10.29 -3.49
C LEU A 141 3.90 11.69 -3.06
N GLU A 142 3.10 12.37 -3.86
CA GLU A 142 2.65 13.75 -3.63
C GLU A 142 1.12 13.81 -3.47
N PRO A 143 0.55 13.40 -2.32
CA PRO A 143 -0.90 13.33 -2.13
C PRO A 143 -1.62 14.68 -2.30
N GLU A 144 -0.92 15.80 -2.10
CA GLU A 144 -1.42 17.15 -2.32
C GLU A 144 -1.68 17.46 -3.80
N ARG A 145 -0.94 16.79 -4.72
CA ARG A 145 -1.10 16.96 -6.17
C ARG A 145 -2.32 16.23 -6.73
N ILE A 146 -2.91 15.28 -6.00
CA ILE A 146 -4.16 14.61 -6.38
C ILE A 146 -5.24 15.66 -6.72
N LYS A 147 -5.34 16.72 -5.91
CA LYS A 147 -6.32 17.79 -6.12
C LYS A 147 -6.15 18.50 -7.47
N LYS A 148 -4.90 18.67 -7.93
CA LYS A 148 -4.58 19.29 -9.23
C LYS A 148 -5.05 18.40 -10.39
N VAL A 149 -4.75 17.10 -10.32
CA VAL A 149 -5.15 16.11 -11.32
C VAL A 149 -6.67 15.97 -11.37
N SER A 150 -7.31 15.66 -10.22
CA SER A 150 -8.77 15.50 -10.15
C SER A 150 -9.53 16.78 -10.52
N GLY A 151 -9.05 17.95 -10.09
CA GLY A 151 -9.65 19.24 -10.44
C GLY A 151 -9.54 19.57 -11.93
N ALA A 152 -8.44 19.17 -12.58
CA ALA A 152 -8.27 19.30 -14.02
C ALA A 152 -9.32 18.46 -14.78
N LEU A 153 -9.46 17.19 -14.40
CA LEU A 153 -10.40 16.26 -15.00
C LEU A 153 -11.86 16.70 -14.78
N LEU A 154 -12.22 17.13 -13.56
CA LEU A 154 -13.55 17.66 -13.25
C LEU A 154 -13.87 18.94 -14.02
N ALA A 155 -12.86 19.74 -14.39
CA ALA A 155 -13.02 20.91 -15.26
C ALA A 155 -13.02 20.57 -16.75
N GLY A 156 -13.03 19.29 -17.13
CA GLY A 156 -13.00 18.84 -18.52
C GLY A 156 -11.65 19.06 -19.23
N ARG A 157 -10.57 19.35 -18.49
CA ARG A 157 -9.21 19.49 -19.04
C ARG A 157 -8.56 18.13 -19.20
N THR A 158 -7.76 17.99 -20.24
CA THR A 158 -6.91 16.82 -20.45
C THR A 158 -5.73 16.85 -19.46
N VAL A 159 -5.47 15.72 -18.80
CA VAL A 159 -4.29 15.45 -17.99
C VAL A 159 -3.35 14.55 -18.77
N ARG A 160 -2.09 14.94 -18.87
CA ARG A 160 -1.05 14.19 -19.57
C ARG A 160 -0.46 13.16 -18.62
N PHE A 161 -0.33 11.92 -19.10
CA PHE A 161 0.27 10.85 -18.29
C PHE A 161 1.44 10.17 -19.01
N ALA A 162 2.33 9.58 -18.21
CA ALA A 162 3.39 8.67 -18.65
C ALA A 162 3.41 7.41 -17.80
N SER A 163 3.87 6.31 -18.36
CA SER A 163 4.00 5.04 -17.66
C SER A 163 5.22 4.26 -18.13
N ASP A 164 5.97 3.65 -17.20
CA ASP A 164 7.07 2.73 -17.51
C ASP A 164 6.54 1.36 -17.97
N TRP A 165 5.24 1.11 -17.84
CA TRP A 165 4.59 -0.15 -18.25
C TRP A 165 3.43 0.12 -19.21
N PRO A 166 3.19 -0.81 -20.14
CA PRO A 166 1.96 -0.79 -20.91
C PRO A 166 0.76 -0.97 -19.97
N ILE A 167 -0.25 -0.11 -20.08
CA ILE A 167 -1.48 -0.18 -19.29
C ILE A 167 -2.57 -0.81 -20.14
N ALA A 168 -3.18 -1.90 -19.66
CA ALA A 168 -4.20 -2.64 -20.41
C ALA A 168 -5.50 -1.83 -20.51
N GLY A 169 -6.12 -1.87 -21.70
CA GLY A 169 -7.36 -1.14 -22.01
C GLY A 169 -7.10 0.27 -22.55
N SER A 170 -8.18 1.00 -22.77
CA SER A 170 -8.12 2.39 -23.24
C SER A 170 -8.04 3.35 -22.06
N PRO A 171 -7.24 4.42 -22.14
CA PRO A 171 -7.21 5.43 -21.09
C PRO A 171 -8.60 6.03 -20.89
N PRO A 172 -8.97 6.34 -19.64
CA PRO A 172 -10.21 7.06 -19.34
C PRO A 172 -10.29 8.42 -20.03
N ALA A 173 -11.52 8.88 -20.26
CA ALA A 173 -11.75 10.21 -20.81
C ALA A 173 -11.00 11.29 -20.00
N GLY A 174 -10.34 12.20 -20.69
CA GLY A 174 -9.55 13.26 -20.09
C GLY A 174 -8.10 12.88 -19.79
N LEU A 175 -7.66 11.65 -20.07
CA LEU A 175 -6.23 11.28 -20.01
C LEU A 175 -5.66 11.19 -21.43
N ALA A 176 -4.43 11.70 -21.60
CA ALA A 176 -3.67 11.56 -22.85
C ALA A 176 -2.22 11.22 -22.54
N GLU A 177 -1.64 10.29 -23.29
CA GLU A 177 -0.26 9.89 -23.12
C GLU A 177 0.69 10.98 -23.64
N ASP A 178 1.61 11.43 -22.80
CA ASP A 178 2.67 12.39 -23.12
C ASP A 178 3.85 12.21 -22.17
N ALA A 179 4.87 11.50 -22.64
CA ALA A 179 6.09 11.24 -21.86
C ALA A 179 6.99 12.47 -21.70
N ALA A 180 6.84 13.51 -22.54
CA ALA A 180 7.72 14.68 -22.50
C ALA A 180 7.37 15.63 -21.35
N ALA A 181 6.10 15.75 -21.00
CA ALA A 181 5.64 16.66 -19.94
C ALA A 181 4.44 16.08 -19.17
N PRO A 182 4.60 14.95 -18.48
CA PRO A 182 3.51 14.32 -17.76
C PRO A 182 3.07 15.13 -16.52
N GLU A 183 1.77 15.14 -16.26
CA GLU A 183 1.17 15.65 -15.03
C GLU A 183 0.89 14.49 -14.05
N LEU A 184 0.84 13.25 -14.57
CA LEU A 184 0.69 12.00 -13.86
C LEU A 184 1.72 10.99 -14.39
N ALA A 185 2.49 10.35 -13.52
CA ALA A 185 3.50 9.36 -13.91
C ALA A 185 3.38 8.07 -13.09
N LEU A 186 3.38 6.93 -13.77
CA LEU A 186 3.47 5.60 -13.17
C LEU A 186 4.89 5.08 -13.39
N THR A 187 5.74 5.12 -12.35
CA THR A 187 7.17 4.87 -12.47
C THR A 187 7.80 4.39 -11.16
N LEU A 188 8.95 3.70 -11.23
CA LEU A 188 9.79 3.47 -10.06
C LEU A 188 10.73 4.65 -9.77
N CYS A 189 11.06 5.45 -10.78
CA CYS A 189 12.06 6.52 -10.73
C CYS A 189 11.38 7.89 -10.90
N PRO A 190 10.76 8.44 -9.83
CA PRO A 190 10.05 9.71 -9.91
C PRO A 190 11.00 10.85 -10.29
N ALA A 191 10.57 11.69 -11.22
CA ALA A 191 11.32 12.88 -11.66
C ALA A 191 10.37 14.00 -12.08
N GLY A 192 10.79 15.26 -11.87
CA GLY A 192 10.00 16.45 -12.26
C GLY A 192 8.82 16.73 -11.34
N ASP A 193 7.81 17.40 -11.89
CA ASP A 193 6.67 17.96 -11.15
C ASP A 193 5.35 17.18 -11.32
N ALA A 194 5.40 15.95 -11.84
CA ALA A 194 4.22 15.10 -11.97
C ALA A 194 3.68 14.64 -10.59
N LEU A 195 2.44 14.17 -10.57
CA LEU A 195 1.96 13.28 -9.51
C LEU A 195 2.52 11.89 -9.79
N HIS A 196 3.35 11.37 -8.90
CA HIS A 196 4.00 10.08 -9.10
C HIS A 196 3.24 8.95 -8.37
N LEU A 197 2.91 7.93 -9.13
CA LEU A 197 2.38 6.66 -8.65
C LEU A 197 3.49 5.62 -8.74
N VAL A 198 3.86 5.04 -7.61
CA VAL A 198 4.97 4.09 -7.50
C VAL A 198 4.43 2.71 -7.16
N PRO A 199 4.44 1.75 -8.10
CA PRO A 199 3.94 0.41 -7.83
C PRO A 199 4.82 -0.31 -6.81
N ARG A 200 4.18 -1.00 -5.86
CA ARG A 200 4.84 -1.75 -4.79
C ARG A 200 5.22 -3.15 -5.27
N ILE A 201 6.16 -3.21 -6.18
CA ILE A 201 6.61 -4.44 -6.85
C ILE A 201 8.07 -4.78 -6.61
N GLY A 202 8.82 -3.87 -5.99
CA GLY A 202 10.25 -4.05 -5.75
C GLY A 202 10.55 -5.10 -4.69
N VAL A 203 11.51 -5.96 -4.93
CA VAL A 203 12.09 -6.86 -3.94
C VAL A 203 13.55 -6.51 -3.75
N LEU A 204 13.90 -6.10 -2.54
CA LEU A 204 15.24 -5.70 -2.15
C LEU A 204 16.07 -6.93 -1.77
N GLY A 205 17.02 -7.30 -2.61
CA GLY A 205 18.01 -8.30 -2.23
C GLY A 205 19.08 -7.69 -1.35
N VAL A 206 19.39 -8.34 -0.23
CA VAL A 206 20.28 -7.81 0.80
C VAL A 206 21.44 -8.79 1.06
N GLY A 207 22.66 -8.28 1.02
CA GLY A 207 23.84 -8.94 1.55
C GLY A 207 24.54 -8.03 2.55
N CYS A 208 24.97 -8.55 3.68
CA CYS A 208 25.68 -7.78 4.69
C CYS A 208 26.70 -8.63 5.45
N ARG A 209 27.69 -8.00 6.08
CA ARG A 209 28.59 -8.67 7.04
C ARG A 209 27.81 -9.11 8.28
N ARG A 210 28.37 -10.11 9.00
CA ARG A 210 27.81 -10.53 10.30
C ARG A 210 27.85 -9.36 11.27
N GLY A 211 26.77 -9.15 12.03
CA GLY A 211 26.67 -8.09 13.03
C GLY A 211 26.48 -6.69 12.47
N THR A 212 26.14 -6.54 11.19
CA THR A 212 25.80 -5.23 10.62
C THR A 212 24.55 -4.66 11.26
N GLY A 213 24.64 -3.44 11.85
CA GLY A 213 23.53 -2.76 12.51
C GLY A 213 22.46 -2.27 11.54
N ALA A 214 21.23 -2.08 12.05
CA ALA A 214 20.10 -1.57 11.26
C ALA A 214 20.35 -0.17 10.69
N ASP A 215 21.04 0.70 11.43
CA ASP A 215 21.36 2.06 10.98
C ASP A 215 22.34 2.05 9.81
N THR A 216 23.34 1.19 9.83
CA THR A 216 24.28 1.02 8.71
C THR A 216 23.55 0.53 7.43
N LEU A 217 22.59 -0.39 7.60
CA LEU A 217 21.73 -0.84 6.51
C LEU A 217 20.84 0.31 5.99
N ALA A 218 20.30 1.12 6.89
CA ALA A 218 19.45 2.26 6.53
C ALA A 218 20.22 3.33 5.75
N GLU A 219 21.44 3.68 6.18
CA GLU A 219 22.32 4.63 5.48
C GLU A 219 22.74 4.11 4.10
N ALA A 220 23.13 2.84 4.02
CA ALA A 220 23.50 2.23 2.75
C ALA A 220 22.29 2.15 1.78
N PHE A 221 21.08 1.86 2.31
CA PHE A 221 19.85 1.84 1.52
C PHE A 221 19.49 3.23 1.00
N ALA A 222 19.58 4.27 1.82
CA ALA A 222 19.33 5.64 1.39
C ALA A 222 20.29 6.06 0.26
N ALA A 223 21.57 5.67 0.36
CA ALA A 223 22.55 5.91 -0.70
C ALA A 223 22.25 5.11 -1.98
N PHE A 224 21.75 3.89 -1.86
CA PHE A 224 21.32 3.09 -3.01
C PHE A 224 20.12 3.74 -3.72
N CYS A 225 19.08 4.16 -3.00
CA CYS A 225 17.95 4.88 -3.57
C CYS A 225 18.39 6.16 -4.29
N ALA A 226 19.26 6.96 -3.65
CA ALA A 226 19.74 8.21 -4.22
C ALA A 226 20.57 7.99 -5.50
N GLN A 227 21.44 6.98 -5.54
CA GLN A 227 22.26 6.66 -6.70
C GLN A 227 21.44 6.07 -7.85
N ALA A 228 20.49 5.20 -7.55
CA ALA A 228 19.68 4.50 -8.54
C ALA A 228 18.45 5.32 -8.98
N GLY A 229 18.06 6.34 -8.21
CA GLY A 229 16.94 7.24 -8.53
C GLY A 229 15.55 6.67 -8.28
N PHE A 230 15.41 5.49 -7.65
CA PHE A 230 14.10 4.90 -7.40
C PHE A 230 13.49 5.36 -6.07
N ALA A 231 12.17 5.38 -6.03
CA ALA A 231 11.42 5.67 -4.82
C ALA A 231 11.41 4.47 -3.87
N PRO A 232 11.81 4.62 -2.59
CA PRO A 232 11.81 3.52 -1.61
C PRO A 232 10.43 2.90 -1.36
N GLN A 233 9.36 3.62 -1.69
CA GLN A 233 7.98 3.15 -1.59
C GLN A 233 7.65 2.01 -2.57
N CYS A 234 8.51 1.77 -3.57
CA CYS A 234 8.34 0.63 -4.48
C CYS A 234 8.61 -0.72 -3.80
N ILE A 235 9.32 -0.74 -2.65
CA ILE A 235 9.72 -1.98 -2.00
C ILE A 235 8.51 -2.66 -1.35
N ALA A 236 8.27 -3.90 -1.75
CA ALA A 236 7.23 -4.78 -1.21
C ALA A 236 7.78 -5.83 -0.24
N ALA A 237 9.03 -6.24 -0.41
CA ALA A 237 9.68 -7.27 0.40
C ALA A 237 11.21 -7.14 0.32
N ALA A 238 11.91 -7.84 1.23
CA ALA A 238 13.34 -8.05 1.17
C ALA A 238 13.67 -9.53 1.00
N ALA A 239 14.88 -9.84 0.52
CA ALA A 239 15.34 -11.20 0.35
C ALA A 239 16.84 -11.33 0.67
N SER A 240 17.26 -12.48 1.22
CA SER A 240 18.66 -12.75 1.51
C SER A 240 18.94 -14.26 1.52
N ILE A 241 20.18 -14.62 1.85
CA ILE A 241 20.57 -16.01 2.09
C ILE A 241 20.15 -16.45 3.52
N ASP A 242 19.83 -17.73 3.70
CA ASP A 242 19.42 -18.36 4.95
C ASP A 242 20.45 -18.19 6.11
N LEU A 243 21.72 -18.07 5.78
CA LEU A 243 22.76 -17.72 6.75
C LEU A 243 22.50 -16.38 7.48
N LYS A 244 21.60 -15.55 6.98
CA LYS A 244 21.20 -14.25 7.51
C LYS A 244 19.85 -14.25 8.23
N GLN A 245 19.20 -15.39 8.37
CA GLN A 245 17.87 -15.48 9.00
C GLN A 245 17.85 -15.01 10.48
N ASN A 246 18.98 -15.05 11.16
CA ASN A 246 19.13 -14.62 12.56
C ASN A 246 19.96 -13.31 12.70
N GLU A 247 20.14 -12.55 11.62
CA GLU A 247 20.88 -11.30 11.63
C GLU A 247 20.01 -10.16 12.19
N ALA A 248 20.18 -9.85 13.47
CA ALA A 248 19.29 -8.92 14.19
C ALA A 248 19.16 -7.55 13.50
N GLY A 249 20.27 -7.00 12.95
CA GLY A 249 20.24 -5.72 12.27
C GLY A 249 19.43 -5.76 10.96
N LEU A 250 19.52 -6.85 10.17
CA LEU A 250 18.72 -7.03 8.96
C LEU A 250 17.23 -7.14 9.28
N LEU A 251 16.90 -7.95 10.29
CA LEU A 251 15.50 -8.14 10.71
C LEU A 251 14.89 -6.82 11.22
N ALA A 252 15.61 -6.09 12.07
CA ALA A 252 15.16 -4.80 12.59
C ALA A 252 15.01 -3.74 11.46
N PHE A 253 15.94 -3.70 10.52
CA PHE A 253 15.86 -2.82 9.34
C PHE A 253 14.62 -3.08 8.49
N CYS A 254 14.30 -4.34 8.22
CA CYS A 254 13.12 -4.71 7.44
C CYS A 254 11.82 -4.51 8.25
N GLN A 255 11.82 -4.89 9.52
CA GLN A 255 10.65 -4.74 10.40
C GLN A 255 10.24 -3.28 10.56
N SER A 256 11.18 -2.35 10.72
CA SER A 256 10.91 -0.92 10.85
C SER A 256 10.22 -0.31 9.60
N ARG A 257 10.28 -1.00 8.47
CA ARG A 257 9.67 -0.62 7.18
C ARG A 257 8.46 -1.46 6.80
N GLY A 258 8.10 -2.45 7.63
CA GLY A 258 7.01 -3.38 7.35
C GLY A 258 7.29 -4.33 6.18
N TRP A 259 8.56 -4.57 5.85
CA TRP A 259 8.92 -5.45 4.74
C TRP A 259 9.08 -6.90 5.23
N PRO A 260 8.32 -7.86 4.70
CA PRO A 260 8.59 -9.26 4.91
C PRO A 260 9.95 -9.64 4.30
N VAL A 261 10.63 -10.61 4.91
CA VAL A 261 11.95 -11.08 4.43
C VAL A 261 11.85 -12.54 4.06
N GLU A 262 12.29 -12.87 2.84
CA GLU A 262 12.44 -14.24 2.38
C GLU A 262 13.92 -14.67 2.42
N PHE A 263 14.16 -15.92 2.84
CA PHE A 263 15.50 -16.48 2.93
C PHE A 263 15.64 -17.71 2.05
N PHE A 264 16.74 -17.77 1.31
CA PHE A 264 17.03 -18.84 0.35
C PHE A 264 18.32 -19.55 0.71
N THR A 265 18.38 -20.85 0.50
CA THR A 265 19.63 -21.62 0.61
C THR A 265 20.61 -21.25 -0.52
N ALA A 266 21.89 -21.52 -0.31
CA ALA A 266 22.90 -21.35 -1.35
C ALA A 266 22.56 -22.13 -2.64
N GLU A 267 21.94 -23.30 -2.50
CA GLU A 267 21.52 -24.12 -3.64
C GLU A 267 20.40 -23.46 -4.43
N GLN A 268 19.37 -22.95 -3.74
CA GLN A 268 18.29 -22.19 -4.39
C GLN A 268 18.84 -20.95 -5.11
N LEU A 269 19.75 -20.18 -4.46
CA LEU A 269 20.36 -19.01 -5.06
C LEU A 269 21.15 -19.33 -6.35
N ARG A 270 21.81 -20.48 -6.43
CA ARG A 270 22.49 -20.93 -7.66
C ARG A 270 21.53 -21.15 -8.83
N GLN A 271 20.28 -21.50 -8.55
CA GLN A 271 19.25 -21.75 -9.57
C GLN A 271 18.57 -20.45 -10.06
N ALA A 272 18.86 -19.29 -9.46
CA ALA A 272 18.29 -18.01 -9.90
C ALA A 272 18.59 -17.76 -11.38
N PRO A 273 17.58 -17.48 -12.22
CA PRO A 273 17.79 -17.18 -13.64
C PRO A 273 18.40 -15.79 -13.83
N GLY A 274 19.30 -15.66 -14.80
CA GLY A 274 19.89 -14.36 -15.18
C GLY A 274 21.41 -14.32 -15.05
N SER A 275 21.97 -13.14 -15.35
CA SER A 275 23.38 -12.84 -15.21
C SER A 275 23.59 -11.93 -14.00
N PHE A 276 24.55 -12.24 -13.15
CA PHE A 276 24.76 -11.59 -11.87
C PHE A 276 26.21 -11.11 -11.72
N THR A 277 26.42 -10.10 -10.91
CA THR A 277 27.73 -9.52 -10.63
C THR A 277 28.54 -10.45 -9.72
N PRO A 278 29.57 -11.17 -10.19
CA PRO A 278 30.26 -12.16 -9.37
C PRO A 278 31.10 -11.51 -8.26
N SER A 279 31.32 -12.27 -7.18
CA SER A 279 32.19 -11.88 -6.07
C SER A 279 32.88 -13.13 -5.52
N ALA A 280 34.19 -13.24 -5.72
CA ALA A 280 34.99 -14.35 -5.22
C ALA A 280 34.94 -14.46 -3.69
N PHE A 281 34.90 -13.33 -2.98
CA PHE A 281 34.74 -13.31 -1.52
C PHE A 281 33.39 -13.89 -1.09
N VAL A 282 32.28 -13.48 -1.74
CA VAL A 282 30.96 -14.01 -1.41
C VAL A 282 30.89 -15.50 -1.72
N GLN A 283 31.46 -15.93 -2.85
CA GLN A 283 31.56 -17.34 -3.24
C GLN A 283 32.27 -18.19 -2.18
N SER A 284 33.38 -17.69 -1.62
CA SER A 284 34.17 -18.44 -0.61
C SER A 284 33.43 -18.59 0.72
N VAL A 285 32.56 -17.63 1.07
CA VAL A 285 31.84 -17.62 2.36
C VAL A 285 30.49 -18.30 2.28
N THR A 286 29.77 -18.14 1.17
CA THR A 286 28.36 -18.55 1.05
C THR A 286 28.13 -19.70 0.06
N GLY A 287 29.14 -20.04 -0.75
CA GLY A 287 29.00 -21.03 -1.82
C GLY A 287 28.28 -20.53 -3.07
N VAL A 288 27.95 -19.23 -3.13
CA VAL A 288 27.39 -18.56 -4.31
C VAL A 288 28.15 -17.27 -4.61
N ASP A 289 28.28 -16.92 -5.87
CA ASP A 289 29.03 -15.74 -6.34
C ASP A 289 28.30 -14.39 -6.06
N ASN A 290 26.98 -14.44 -5.85
CA ASN A 290 26.16 -13.26 -5.56
C ASN A 290 24.94 -13.64 -4.73
N VAL A 291 24.73 -12.97 -3.60
CA VAL A 291 23.55 -13.19 -2.74
C VAL A 291 22.45 -12.18 -3.09
N CYS A 292 22.75 -10.87 -3.09
CA CYS A 292 21.71 -9.85 -3.17
C CYS A 292 20.93 -9.88 -4.49
N GLU A 293 21.61 -9.99 -5.65
CA GLU A 293 20.90 -10.02 -6.94
C GLU A 293 20.09 -11.30 -7.11
N ARG A 294 20.70 -12.46 -6.76
CA ARG A 294 20.03 -13.76 -6.87
C ARG A 294 18.81 -13.87 -5.96
N ALA A 295 18.93 -13.44 -4.70
CA ALA A 295 17.82 -13.43 -3.75
C ALA A 295 16.68 -12.50 -4.21
N ALA A 296 17.02 -11.31 -4.72
CA ALA A 296 16.02 -10.38 -5.25
C ALA A 296 15.23 -11.01 -6.40
N VAL A 297 15.92 -11.60 -7.38
CA VAL A 297 15.30 -12.23 -8.56
C VAL A 297 14.40 -13.41 -8.16
N LEU A 298 14.86 -14.28 -7.26
CA LEU A 298 14.05 -15.42 -6.80
C LEU A 298 12.78 -14.97 -6.08
N ALA A 299 12.91 -14.04 -5.14
CA ALA A 299 11.74 -13.56 -4.37
C ALA A 299 10.79 -12.68 -5.19
N ALA A 300 11.30 -12.01 -6.24
CA ALA A 300 10.47 -11.24 -7.14
C ALA A 300 9.74 -12.13 -8.17
N GLY A 301 10.32 -13.25 -8.58
CA GLY A 301 9.87 -14.00 -9.74
C GLY A 301 9.93 -13.16 -11.03
N GLY A 302 10.81 -12.16 -11.08
CA GLY A 302 10.90 -11.21 -12.17
C GLY A 302 12.33 -10.65 -12.34
N PRO A 303 12.55 -9.75 -13.31
CA PRO A 303 13.88 -9.32 -13.71
C PRO A 303 14.54 -8.41 -12.64
N LEU A 304 15.87 -8.39 -12.68
CA LEU A 304 16.68 -7.41 -11.97
C LEU A 304 16.48 -6.02 -12.61
N VAL A 305 16.13 -5.03 -11.80
CA VAL A 305 15.91 -3.64 -12.24
C VAL A 305 17.16 -2.79 -11.94
N PHE A 306 17.72 -2.95 -10.75
CA PHE A 306 18.97 -2.30 -10.35
C PHE A 306 19.97 -3.35 -9.87
N HIS A 307 21.14 -3.34 -10.50
CA HIS A 307 22.24 -4.21 -10.18
C HIS A 307 22.85 -3.92 -8.81
N LYS A 308 23.76 -4.80 -8.39
CA LYS A 308 24.46 -4.74 -7.11
C LYS A 308 25.06 -3.37 -6.84
N PHE A 309 24.58 -2.74 -5.80
CA PHE A 309 25.18 -1.62 -5.10
C PHE A 309 25.96 -2.14 -3.89
N ALA A 310 27.13 -1.61 -3.61
CA ALA A 310 27.96 -2.01 -2.47
C ALA A 310 28.46 -0.78 -1.71
N ARG A 311 28.22 -0.77 -0.39
CA ARG A 311 28.69 0.30 0.50
C ARG A 311 28.88 -0.24 1.92
N THR A 312 30.02 0.05 2.55
CA THR A 312 30.29 -0.21 3.98
C THR A 312 30.02 -1.67 4.40
N GLY A 313 30.34 -2.64 3.52
CA GLY A 313 30.10 -4.07 3.81
C GLY A 313 28.66 -4.53 3.67
N VAL A 314 27.79 -3.68 3.14
CA VAL A 314 26.40 -3.97 2.73
C VAL A 314 26.32 -4.01 1.22
N THR A 315 25.51 -4.90 0.69
CA THR A 315 25.18 -4.95 -0.74
C THR A 315 23.66 -4.99 -0.91
N PHE A 316 23.16 -4.20 -1.85
CA PHE A 316 21.77 -4.21 -2.28
C PHE A 316 21.65 -4.46 -3.77
N ALA A 317 20.52 -5.03 -4.17
CA ALA A 317 20.05 -5.08 -5.55
C ALA A 317 18.53 -5.03 -5.54
N LEU A 318 17.91 -4.60 -6.63
CA LEU A 318 16.46 -4.53 -6.75
C LEU A 318 15.99 -5.34 -7.94
N ALA A 319 15.08 -6.29 -7.71
CA ALA A 319 14.30 -6.94 -8.74
C ALA A 319 12.83 -6.51 -8.65
N ALA A 320 12.08 -6.60 -9.72
CA ALA A 320 10.68 -6.24 -9.76
C ALA A 320 9.79 -7.46 -10.02
N ARG A 321 8.71 -7.57 -9.26
CA ARG A 321 7.63 -8.53 -9.54
C ARG A 321 6.97 -8.20 -10.87
N PRO A 322 6.42 -9.18 -11.60
CA PRO A 322 5.59 -8.91 -12.76
C PRO A 322 4.48 -7.93 -12.42
N PHE A 323 4.31 -6.90 -13.24
CA PHE A 323 3.30 -5.86 -13.03
C PHE A 323 2.58 -5.58 -14.35
N ALA A 324 1.28 -5.73 -14.35
CA ALA A 324 0.41 -5.54 -15.51
C ALA A 324 -0.76 -4.62 -15.13
N PRO A 325 -0.56 -3.30 -15.09
CA PRO A 325 -1.60 -2.36 -14.73
C PRO A 325 -2.72 -2.31 -15.79
N ASP A 326 -3.93 -1.99 -15.34
CA ASP A 326 -5.07 -1.72 -16.20
C ASP A 326 -5.79 -0.43 -15.78
N TRP A 327 -6.67 0.09 -16.64
CA TRP A 327 -7.35 1.36 -16.39
C TRP A 327 -8.58 1.25 -15.48
N ARG A 328 -8.84 0.10 -14.87
CA ARG A 328 -9.99 -0.06 -13.96
C ARG A 328 -9.71 0.62 -12.63
N TRP A 329 -10.58 1.54 -12.24
CA TRP A 329 -10.51 2.25 -10.95
C TRP A 329 -11.79 2.14 -10.14
N GLN A 330 -12.89 1.72 -10.77
CA GLN A 330 -14.16 1.43 -10.12
C GLN A 330 -14.45 -0.07 -10.17
N HIS A 331 -14.99 -0.61 -9.10
CA HIS A 331 -15.61 -1.92 -9.16
C HIS A 331 -17.02 -1.74 -9.74
N VAL A 332 -17.24 -2.28 -10.94
CA VAL A 332 -18.56 -2.47 -11.52
C VAL A 332 -19.24 -3.67 -10.86
#